data_a5e8c8308dbe73bffd7b56872a577850
#
_entry.id   a5e8c8308dbe73bffd7b56872a577850
#
_cell.length_a   1.000
_cell.length_b   1.000
_cell.length_c   1.000
_cell.angle_alpha   90.00
_cell.angle_beta   90.00
_cell.angle_gamma   90.00
#
_symmetry.space_group_name_H-M   'P 1'
#
loop_
_entity.id
_entity.type
_entity.pdbx_description
1 polymer ?
#
loop_
_entity_poly.entity_id
_entity_poly.type
_entity_poly.pdbx_seq_one_letter_code
_entity_poly.pdbx_strand_id
1 'polypeptide(L)'
;MRIEPKVLENRWVRLEPFAPELKEAVRAAISVDPEAWAIMVSTAYGEAFDPWWDGFMERFAAGRDTPYAVRRQADGKVVGTSSLHDLFPQHRRVELGSTFYHPEARGGAVNPASKRLLLGHAFDSGIVRVEIITDG
;
A
#
# COMPACT_ATOMS: atom_id res chain seq x y z
N MET A 1 -16.40 -9.69 -9.12
CA MET A 1 -15.69 -9.81 -7.84
C MET A 1 -15.09 -8.46 -7.46
N ARG A 2 -14.93 -8.22 -6.19
CA ARG A 2 -14.43 -6.95 -5.69
C ARG A 2 -13.65 -7.17 -4.40
N ILE A 3 -12.57 -6.40 -4.20
CA ILE A 3 -11.88 -6.33 -2.91
C ILE A 3 -12.45 -5.14 -2.16
N GLU A 4 -13.09 -5.38 -1.02
CA GLU A 4 -13.71 -4.33 -0.24
C GLU A 4 -12.65 -3.47 0.45
N PRO A 5 -12.67 -2.13 0.27
CA PRO A 5 -11.75 -1.25 0.97
C PRO A 5 -12.21 -1.08 2.42
N LYS A 6 -11.56 -1.77 3.32
CA LYS A 6 -11.85 -1.67 4.75
C LYS A 6 -10.55 -1.62 5.54
N VAL A 7 -10.64 -1.11 6.77
CA VAL A 7 -9.50 -1.10 7.68
C VAL A 7 -9.13 -2.54 8.04
N LEU A 8 -7.84 -2.85 7.96
CA LEU A 8 -7.28 -4.13 8.36
C LEU A 8 -6.28 -3.87 9.47
N GLU A 9 -6.32 -4.64 10.55
CA GLU A 9 -5.38 -4.39 11.64
C GLU A 9 -5.02 -5.67 12.39
N ASN A 10 -3.83 -5.63 12.98
CA ASN A 10 -3.36 -6.59 13.96
C ASN A 10 -2.60 -5.82 15.04
N ARG A 11 -1.88 -6.51 15.91
CA ARG A 11 -1.17 -5.83 16.99
C ARG A 11 0.01 -4.94 16.53
N TRP A 12 0.47 -5.14 15.29
CA TRP A 12 1.66 -4.43 14.78
C TRP A 12 1.32 -3.23 13.92
N VAL A 13 0.29 -3.37 13.07
CA VAL A 13 -0.07 -2.36 12.07
C VAL A 13 -1.58 -2.22 11.93
N ARG A 14 -1.97 -1.04 11.45
CA ARG A 14 -3.32 -0.75 10.98
C ARG A 14 -3.21 -0.24 9.56
N LEU A 15 -3.89 -0.91 8.64
CA LEU A 15 -3.93 -0.53 7.23
C LEU A 15 -5.23 0.22 6.98
N GLU A 16 -5.11 1.47 6.53
CA GLU A 16 -6.25 2.34 6.28
C GLU A 16 -6.34 2.62 4.78
N PRO A 17 -7.48 2.32 4.12
CA PRO A 17 -7.64 2.66 2.70
C PRO A 17 -7.36 4.14 2.46
N PHE A 18 -6.75 4.48 1.33
CA PHE A 18 -6.45 5.87 1.01
C PHE A 18 -7.70 6.72 1.06
N ALA A 19 -7.57 7.89 1.67
CA ALA A 19 -8.60 8.90 1.76
C ALA A 19 -7.92 10.28 1.72
N PRO A 20 -8.60 11.34 1.28
CA PRO A 20 -7.98 12.67 1.17
C PRO A 20 -7.30 13.14 2.45
N GLU A 21 -7.87 12.84 3.62
CA GLU A 21 -7.31 13.22 4.91
C GLU A 21 -6.00 12.52 5.26
N LEU A 22 -5.66 11.42 4.56
CA LEU A 22 -4.41 10.69 4.77
C LEU A 22 -3.26 11.18 3.88
N LYS A 23 -3.56 12.02 2.90
CA LYS A 23 -2.59 12.41 1.87
C LYS A 23 -1.28 12.96 2.45
N GLU A 24 -1.38 13.92 3.37
CA GLU A 24 -0.18 14.56 3.92
C GLU A 24 0.61 13.64 4.85
N ALA A 25 -0.09 12.77 5.60
CA ALA A 25 0.59 11.78 6.41
C ALA A 25 1.35 10.76 5.56
N VAL A 26 0.77 10.34 4.44
CA VAL A 26 1.43 9.45 3.48
C VAL A 26 2.62 10.16 2.83
N ARG A 27 2.47 11.43 2.42
CA ARG A 27 3.58 12.21 1.89
C ARG A 27 4.75 12.25 2.87
N ALA A 28 4.48 12.56 4.12
CA ALA A 28 5.52 12.64 5.15
C ALA A 28 6.22 11.29 5.37
N ALA A 29 5.49 10.19 5.20
CA ALA A 29 6.04 8.85 5.40
C ALA A 29 6.92 8.39 4.23
N ILE A 30 6.51 8.63 2.99
CA ILE A 30 7.15 8.00 1.83
C ILE A 30 7.88 8.96 0.89
N SER A 31 7.58 10.25 0.89
CA SER A 31 8.29 11.22 0.04
C SER A 31 9.61 11.60 0.68
N VAL A 32 10.42 10.60 0.96
CA VAL A 32 11.74 10.67 1.60
C VAL A 32 12.65 9.66 0.89
N ASP A 33 13.94 9.69 1.18
CA ASP A 33 14.88 8.69 0.67
C ASP A 33 14.92 8.65 -0.87
N PRO A 34 15.45 9.70 -1.52
CA PRO A 34 15.49 9.77 -2.98
C PRO A 34 16.26 8.63 -3.62
N GLU A 35 17.23 8.05 -2.93
CA GLU A 35 18.01 6.93 -3.45
C GLU A 35 17.17 5.68 -3.63
N ALA A 36 16.27 5.39 -2.68
CA ALA A 36 15.36 4.26 -2.80
C ALA A 36 14.36 4.47 -3.95
N TRP A 37 13.83 5.69 -4.12
CA TRP A 37 12.91 5.98 -5.21
C TRP A 37 13.57 5.95 -6.57
N ALA A 38 14.88 6.22 -6.66
CA ALA A 38 15.60 6.24 -7.93
C ALA A 38 15.64 4.87 -8.63
N ILE A 39 15.52 3.77 -7.88
CA ILE A 39 15.56 2.42 -8.44
C ILE A 39 14.16 1.84 -8.71
N MET A 40 13.12 2.58 -8.40
CA MET A 40 11.74 2.11 -8.61
C MET A 40 11.21 2.51 -9.99
N VAL A 41 10.23 1.75 -10.48
CA VAL A 41 9.60 2.01 -11.78
C VAL A 41 8.88 3.36 -11.79
N SER A 42 8.29 3.73 -10.66
CA SER A 42 7.62 5.02 -10.49
C SER A 42 8.11 5.68 -9.21
N THR A 43 7.84 6.97 -9.05
CA THR A 43 8.29 7.69 -7.87
C THR A 43 7.18 8.51 -7.26
N ALA A 44 7.21 8.61 -5.92
CA ALA A 44 6.37 9.52 -5.13
C ALA A 44 7.23 10.55 -4.40
N TYR A 45 8.48 10.73 -4.81
CA TYR A 45 9.39 11.65 -4.15
C TYR A 45 9.19 13.08 -4.66
N GLY A 46 9.14 14.05 -3.73
CA GLY A 46 9.09 15.47 -4.05
C GLY A 46 7.86 15.85 -4.86
N GLU A 47 8.07 16.54 -5.96
CA GLU A 47 7.00 17.02 -6.84
C GLU A 47 6.23 15.88 -7.52
N ALA A 48 6.80 14.69 -7.59
CA ALA A 48 6.14 13.53 -8.18
C ALA A 48 5.08 12.93 -7.25
N PHE A 49 5.01 13.33 -5.99
CA PHE A 49 4.05 12.75 -5.05
C PHE A 49 2.60 13.02 -5.45
N ASP A 50 2.25 14.26 -5.79
CA ASP A 50 0.86 14.60 -6.13
C ASP A 50 0.35 13.79 -7.32
N PRO A 51 1.03 13.70 -8.47
CA PRO A 51 0.56 12.84 -9.55
C PRO A 51 0.52 11.34 -9.17
N TRP A 52 1.45 10.88 -8.36
CA TRP A 52 1.45 9.50 -7.86
C TRP A 52 0.21 9.22 -7.02
N TRP A 53 -0.10 10.10 -6.08
CA TRP A 53 -1.29 10.00 -5.23
C TRP A 53 -2.58 10.05 -6.06
N ASP A 54 -2.69 11.03 -6.96
CA ASP A 54 -3.87 11.21 -7.80
C ASP A 54 -4.11 9.99 -8.69
N GLY A 55 -3.06 9.39 -9.23
CA GLY A 55 -3.15 8.16 -10.01
C GLY A 55 -3.72 7.00 -9.21
N PHE A 56 -3.27 6.83 -7.96
CA PHE A 56 -3.82 5.79 -7.08
C PHE A 56 -5.28 6.05 -6.73
N MET A 57 -5.65 7.29 -6.42
CA MET A 57 -7.04 7.62 -6.11
C MET A 57 -7.96 7.36 -7.30
N GLU A 58 -7.50 7.66 -8.51
CA GLU A 58 -8.26 7.39 -9.73
C GLU A 58 -8.47 5.89 -9.93
N ARG A 59 -7.43 5.08 -9.83
CA ARG A 59 -7.54 3.62 -9.96
C ARG A 59 -8.35 2.99 -8.82
N PHE A 60 -8.26 3.57 -7.63
CA PHE A 60 -9.07 3.15 -6.49
C PHE A 60 -10.56 3.39 -6.77
N ALA A 61 -10.90 4.57 -7.26
CA ALA A 61 -12.28 4.89 -7.63
C ALA A 61 -12.81 3.97 -8.75
N ALA A 62 -11.93 3.54 -9.65
CA ALA A 62 -12.28 2.63 -10.73
C ALA A 62 -12.38 1.15 -10.29
N GLY A 63 -12.06 0.84 -9.05
CA GLY A 63 -12.10 -0.53 -8.52
C GLY A 63 -10.92 -1.42 -8.94
N ARG A 64 -9.88 -0.83 -9.52
CA ARG A 64 -8.71 -1.58 -9.99
C ARG A 64 -7.65 -1.79 -8.91
N ASP A 65 -7.50 -0.80 -8.04
CA ASP A 65 -6.51 -0.80 -6.98
C ASP A 65 -7.18 -0.56 -5.63
N THR A 66 -6.64 -1.17 -4.59
CA THR A 66 -7.02 -0.88 -3.21
C THR A 66 -5.75 -0.52 -2.44
N PRO A 67 -5.40 0.80 -2.40
CA PRO A 67 -4.20 1.27 -1.73
C PRO A 67 -4.45 1.55 -0.25
N TYR A 68 -3.42 1.30 0.57
CA TYR A 68 -3.50 1.48 2.01
C TYR A 68 -2.36 2.33 2.54
N ALA A 69 -2.68 3.21 3.48
CA ALA A 69 -1.68 3.80 4.37
C ALA A 69 -1.39 2.80 5.48
N VAL A 70 -0.12 2.60 5.78
CA VAL A 70 0.33 1.69 6.83
C VAL A 70 0.64 2.50 8.08
N ARG A 71 -0.16 2.28 9.13
CA ARG A 71 0.02 2.95 10.43
C ARG A 71 0.64 1.96 11.42
N ARG A 72 1.71 2.39 12.08
CA ARG A 72 2.36 1.57 13.11
C ARG A 72 1.58 1.68 14.41
N GLN A 73 1.18 0.54 14.99
CA GLN A 73 0.36 0.55 16.20
C GLN A 73 1.10 1.08 17.43
N ALA A 74 2.41 0.88 17.50
CA ALA A 74 3.19 1.28 18.68
C ALA A 74 3.08 2.77 18.99
N ASP A 75 2.99 3.63 17.97
CA ASP A 75 2.95 5.09 18.13
C ASP A 75 1.84 5.77 17.32
N GLY A 76 1.05 5.01 16.56
CA GLY A 76 -0.01 5.55 15.73
C GLY A 76 0.44 6.33 14.51
N LYS A 77 1.71 6.25 14.15
CA LYS A 77 2.29 7.02 13.06
C LYS A 77 2.14 6.29 11.72
N VAL A 78 1.75 7.01 10.66
CA VAL A 78 1.80 6.46 9.31
C VAL A 78 3.25 6.33 8.90
N VAL A 79 3.67 5.12 8.54
CA VAL A 79 5.09 4.81 8.24
C VAL A 79 5.30 4.28 6.83
N GLY A 80 4.24 4.15 6.03
CA GLY A 80 4.41 3.68 4.67
C GLY A 80 3.10 3.42 3.96
N THR A 81 3.22 2.74 2.83
CA THR A 81 2.09 2.33 1.99
C THR A 81 2.26 0.88 1.56
N SER A 82 1.14 0.25 1.23
CA SER A 82 1.11 -1.01 0.50
C SER A 82 -0.22 -1.10 -0.22
N SER A 83 -0.32 -1.93 -1.25
CA SER A 83 -1.50 -1.92 -2.11
C SER A 83 -1.80 -3.30 -2.66
N LEU A 84 -3.10 -3.58 -2.84
CA LEU A 84 -3.57 -4.64 -3.70
C LEU A 84 -3.99 -3.97 -5.01
N HIS A 85 -3.24 -4.18 -6.09
CA HIS A 85 -3.47 -3.44 -7.32
C HIS A 85 -3.54 -4.36 -8.53
N ASP A 86 -4.01 -3.79 -9.66
CA ASP A 86 -4.18 -4.51 -10.91
C ASP A 86 -5.04 -5.77 -10.75
N LEU A 87 -6.23 -5.57 -10.19
CA LEU A 87 -7.21 -6.64 -10.02
C LEU A 87 -7.70 -7.12 -11.39
N PHE A 88 -7.60 -8.44 -11.64
CA PHE A 88 -8.18 -9.12 -12.79
C PHE A 88 -9.31 -10.02 -12.30
N PRO A 89 -10.57 -9.53 -12.27
CA PRO A 89 -11.67 -10.28 -11.67
C PRO A 89 -11.94 -11.64 -12.33
N GLN A 90 -11.82 -11.73 -13.65
CA GLN A 90 -12.07 -12.98 -14.37
C GLN A 90 -11.03 -14.06 -14.08
N HIS A 91 -9.85 -13.67 -13.63
CA HIS A 91 -8.80 -14.61 -13.24
C HIS A 91 -8.63 -14.71 -11.72
N ARG A 92 -9.40 -13.94 -10.96
CA ARG A 92 -9.31 -13.84 -9.50
C ARG A 92 -7.87 -13.62 -9.04
N ARG A 93 -7.19 -12.72 -9.73
CA ARG A 93 -5.78 -12.41 -9.52
C ARG A 93 -5.61 -10.94 -9.15
N VAL A 94 -4.68 -10.66 -8.24
CA VAL A 94 -4.31 -9.30 -7.86
C VAL A 94 -2.81 -9.26 -7.59
N GLU A 95 -2.21 -8.10 -7.71
CA GLU A 95 -0.81 -7.87 -7.35
C GLU A 95 -0.73 -7.20 -5.98
N LEU A 96 0.19 -7.65 -5.13
CA LEU A 96 0.56 -6.99 -3.90
C LEU A 96 1.86 -6.24 -4.16
N GLY A 97 1.80 -4.92 -4.10
CA GLY A 97 2.96 -4.10 -4.42
C GLY A 97 2.73 -2.65 -4.04
N SER A 98 3.47 -1.76 -4.71
CA SER A 98 3.52 -0.34 -4.38
C SER A 98 3.77 -0.15 -2.88
N THR A 99 4.70 -0.96 -2.35
CA THR A 99 5.04 -1.00 -0.94
C THR A 99 6.29 -0.16 -0.72
N PHE A 100 6.16 0.84 0.12
CA PHE A 100 7.27 1.69 0.52
C PHE A 100 7.13 2.04 1.99
N TYR A 101 8.21 1.92 2.73
CA TYR A 101 8.24 2.27 4.15
C TYR A 101 9.28 3.34 4.42
N HIS A 102 8.97 4.24 5.34
CA HIS A 102 9.94 5.17 5.88
C HIS A 102 11.16 4.37 6.37
N PRO A 103 12.41 4.89 6.18
CA PRO A 103 13.60 4.16 6.60
C PRO A 103 13.57 3.65 8.04
N GLU A 104 12.94 4.39 8.96
CA GLU A 104 12.80 4.01 10.36
C GLU A 104 11.98 2.74 10.58
N ALA A 105 11.10 2.39 9.64
CA ALA A 105 10.21 1.24 9.77
C ALA A 105 10.69 0.01 9.00
N ARG A 106 11.80 0.12 8.31
CA ARG A 106 12.36 -0.99 7.52
C ARG A 106 13.05 -2.00 8.41
N GLY A 107 13.00 -3.26 8.02
CA GLY A 107 13.70 -4.34 8.69
C GLY A 107 13.07 -4.85 9.95
N GLY A 108 11.87 -4.35 10.31
CA GLY A 108 11.14 -4.79 11.49
C GLY A 108 9.88 -5.58 11.17
N ALA A 109 8.92 -5.56 12.10
CA ALA A 109 7.68 -6.32 12.01
C ALA A 109 6.64 -5.72 11.05
N VAL A 110 6.80 -4.44 10.67
CA VAL A 110 5.78 -3.70 9.91
C VAL A 110 5.49 -4.35 8.55
N ASN A 111 6.52 -4.63 7.77
CA ASN A 111 6.33 -5.19 6.43
C ASN A 111 5.70 -6.59 6.45
N PRO A 112 6.23 -7.59 7.20
CA PRO A 112 5.58 -8.90 7.22
C PRO A 112 4.17 -8.86 7.82
N ALA A 113 3.93 -8.02 8.83
CA ALA A 113 2.59 -7.88 9.41
C ALA A 113 1.60 -7.29 8.41
N SER A 114 2.01 -6.30 7.61
CA SER A 114 1.18 -5.69 6.58
C SER A 114 0.86 -6.70 5.47
N LYS A 115 1.86 -7.43 4.99
CA LYS A 115 1.67 -8.44 3.95
C LYS A 115 0.71 -9.54 4.39
N ARG A 116 0.81 -9.97 5.64
CA ARG A 116 -0.08 -10.99 6.18
C ARG A 116 -1.54 -10.54 6.15
N LEU A 117 -1.81 -9.29 6.54
CA LEU A 117 -3.16 -8.72 6.49
C LEU A 117 -3.67 -8.63 5.05
N LEU A 118 -2.85 -8.14 4.14
CA LEU A 118 -3.25 -7.98 2.74
C LEU A 118 -3.51 -9.31 2.06
N LEU A 119 -2.66 -10.30 2.27
CA LEU A 119 -2.85 -11.64 1.72
C LEU A 119 -4.13 -12.27 2.26
N GLY A 120 -4.35 -12.18 3.58
CA GLY A 120 -5.57 -12.72 4.19
C GLY A 120 -6.82 -12.07 3.62
N HIS A 121 -6.82 -10.74 3.49
CA HIS A 121 -7.96 -10.01 2.94
C HIS A 121 -8.22 -10.36 1.47
N ALA A 122 -7.16 -10.49 0.67
CA ALA A 122 -7.29 -10.88 -0.73
C ALA A 122 -7.92 -12.26 -0.87
N PHE A 123 -7.41 -13.25 -0.13
CA PHE A 123 -7.97 -14.61 -0.19
C PHE A 123 -9.39 -14.67 0.34
N ASP A 124 -9.70 -13.95 1.42
CA ASP A 124 -11.05 -13.85 1.95
C ASP A 124 -12.03 -13.21 0.96
N SER A 125 -11.52 -12.37 0.06
CA SER A 125 -12.30 -11.71 -0.99
C SER A 125 -12.53 -12.59 -2.22
N GLY A 126 -12.00 -13.81 -2.23
CA GLY A 126 -12.15 -14.75 -3.34
C GLY A 126 -11.00 -14.75 -4.35
N ILE A 127 -9.92 -14.06 -4.05
CA ILE A 127 -8.70 -14.10 -4.86
C ILE A 127 -8.07 -15.49 -4.73
N VAL A 128 -7.61 -16.05 -5.84
CA VAL A 128 -6.95 -17.35 -5.86
C VAL A 128 -5.45 -17.23 -6.14
N ARG A 129 -5.00 -16.08 -6.62
CA ARG A 129 -3.59 -15.85 -6.92
C ARG A 129 -3.19 -14.43 -6.58
N VAL A 130 -2.18 -14.27 -5.75
CA VAL A 130 -1.57 -12.98 -5.44
C VAL A 130 -0.14 -12.99 -5.97
N GLU A 131 0.18 -12.03 -6.84
CA GLU A 131 1.53 -11.82 -7.31
C GLU A 131 2.18 -10.74 -6.46
N ILE A 132 3.37 -11.02 -5.95
CA ILE A 132 4.12 -10.06 -5.13
C ILE A 132 5.16 -9.41 -6.02
N ILE A 133 5.09 -8.08 -6.15
CA ILE A 133 6.02 -7.30 -6.94
C ILE A 133 7.11 -6.77 -6.02
N THR A 134 8.36 -7.00 -6.37
CA THR A 134 9.51 -6.49 -5.64
C THR A 134 10.42 -5.71 -6.57
N ASP A 135 11.07 -4.69 -6.03
CA ASP A 135 11.96 -3.80 -6.79
C ASP A 135 13.44 -4.14 -6.59
N GLY A 136 13.69 -5.29 -6.06
CA GLY A 136 15.03 -5.58 -5.71
C GLY A 136 15.71 -6.71 -6.29
#